data_19b65161546fc106863dcd8ecea8021c
#
_entry.id   19b65161546fc106863dcd8ecea8021c
#
_cell.length_a   1.000
_cell.length_b   1.000
_cell.length_c   1.000
_cell.angle_alpha   90.00
_cell.angle_beta   90.00
_cell.angle_gamma   90.00
#
_symmetry.space_group_name_H-M   'P 1'
#
loop_
_entity.id
_entity.type
_entity.pdbx_description
1 polymer ?
#
loop_
_entity_poly.entity_id
_entity_poly.type
_entity_poly.pdbx_seq_one_letter_code
_entity_poly.pdbx_strand_id
1 'polypeptide(L)'
;MKIFIRSVFFYFFFYLWTFFIGFFSFPVFFFNRKFDVKIWLLWANITNKILKLTINLNYEIKGIKNLNLNSKILYASQHQSAWDTIILPHIIGDCIIFHKKSLLFIPVFGWHLYKLGMIIIDRSKGTKNLKRIIFLTKKAISEKRSILIFPHGTRTQHNTKNKIQSGVVSLYKHLNIKVIPIKLNSGNYWGRKRFLKRPGKIIVEFLKPIKPGLKPGKFRIKLKNIL
;
A
#
# COMPACT_ATOMS: atom_id res chain seq x y z
N MET A 1 15.49 7.37 25.97
CA MET A 1 14.27 7.83 26.65
C MET A 1 13.34 8.63 25.71
N LYS A 2 13.73 9.74 25.08
CA LYS A 2 12.86 10.58 24.21
C LYS A 2 12.13 9.81 23.08
N ILE A 3 12.83 8.91 22.33
CA ILE A 3 12.22 8.14 21.23
C ILE A 3 11.16 7.16 21.72
N PHE A 4 11.37 6.54 22.89
CA PHE A 4 10.41 5.63 23.50
C PHE A 4 9.12 6.38 23.86
N ILE A 5 9.23 7.49 24.60
CA ILE A 5 8.10 8.32 25.02
C ILE A 5 7.30 8.79 23.79
N ARG A 6 7.98 9.32 22.77
CA ARG A 6 7.34 9.72 21.51
C ARG A 6 6.60 8.56 20.83
N SER A 7 7.18 7.35 20.84
CA SER A 7 6.54 6.17 20.25
C SER A 7 5.29 5.76 21.05
N VAL A 8 5.30 5.87 22.39
CA VAL A 8 4.12 5.63 23.24
C VAL A 8 3.01 6.62 22.88
N PHE A 9 3.31 7.93 22.83
CA PHE A 9 2.35 8.95 22.44
C PHE A 9 1.79 8.72 21.03
N PHE A 10 2.65 8.35 20.07
CA PHE A 10 2.20 8.00 18.74
C PHE A 10 1.18 6.87 18.77
N TYR A 11 1.47 5.76 19.45
CA TYR A 11 0.56 4.63 19.51
C TYR A 11 -0.74 4.96 20.24
N PHE A 12 -0.67 5.73 21.31
CA PHE A 12 -1.86 6.19 22.02
C PHE A 12 -2.80 6.97 21.08
N PHE A 13 -2.30 8.02 20.43
CA PHE A 13 -3.13 8.82 19.50
C PHE A 13 -3.53 8.06 18.23
N PHE A 14 -2.67 7.18 17.72
CA PHE A 14 -2.98 6.37 16.55
C PHE A 14 -4.12 5.39 16.83
N TYR A 15 -4.10 4.68 17.95
CA TYR A 15 -5.17 3.75 18.31
C TYR A 15 -6.44 4.48 18.70
N LEU A 16 -6.35 5.57 19.44
CA LEU A 16 -7.48 6.42 19.78
C LEU A 16 -8.18 6.94 18.51
N TRP A 17 -7.41 7.50 17.58
CA TRP A 17 -7.91 7.97 16.30
C TRP A 17 -8.53 6.83 15.46
N THR A 18 -7.86 5.69 15.41
CA THR A 18 -8.36 4.52 14.66
C THR A 18 -9.67 4.00 15.26
N PHE A 19 -9.78 3.99 16.58
CA PHE A 19 -11.01 3.63 17.27
C PHE A 19 -12.15 4.60 16.93
N PHE A 20 -11.93 5.90 17.10
CA PHE A 20 -12.95 6.90 16.80
C PHE A 20 -13.42 6.86 15.35
N ILE A 21 -12.50 6.87 14.39
CA ILE A 21 -12.90 6.82 12.98
C ILE A 21 -13.60 5.51 12.65
N GLY A 22 -13.18 4.38 13.23
CA GLY A 22 -13.84 3.09 13.06
C GLY A 22 -15.26 3.11 13.60
N PHE A 23 -15.47 3.64 14.80
CA PHE A 23 -16.78 3.74 15.44
C PHE A 23 -17.73 4.67 14.68
N PHE A 24 -17.29 5.89 14.39
CA PHE A 24 -18.13 6.90 13.71
C PHE A 24 -18.29 6.64 12.20
N SER A 25 -17.46 5.79 11.59
CA SER A 25 -17.63 5.40 10.19
C SER A 25 -18.66 4.28 9.98
N PHE A 26 -19.21 3.70 11.05
CA PHE A 26 -20.20 2.62 10.92
C PHE A 26 -21.38 2.99 10.00
N PRO A 27 -22.00 4.18 10.07
CA PRO A 27 -23.07 4.56 9.15
C PRO A 27 -22.66 4.56 7.67
N VAL A 28 -21.35 4.74 7.38
CA VAL A 28 -20.83 4.77 6.00
C VAL A 28 -21.07 3.44 5.28
N PHE A 29 -21.22 2.32 6.03
CA PHE A 29 -21.55 1.02 5.43
C PHE A 29 -22.87 1.01 4.66
N PHE A 30 -23.78 1.93 4.95
CA PHE A 30 -25.06 2.09 4.25
C PHE A 30 -24.96 2.98 2.99
N PHE A 31 -23.83 3.69 2.81
CA PHE A 31 -23.61 4.56 1.65
C PHE A 31 -22.75 3.88 0.58
N ASN A 32 -22.53 4.56 -0.55
CA ASN A 32 -21.70 4.00 -1.62
C ASN A 32 -20.21 3.98 -1.25
N ARG A 33 -19.43 3.14 -1.94
CA ARG A 33 -17.99 2.94 -1.73
C ARG A 33 -17.16 4.24 -1.74
N LYS A 34 -17.57 5.27 -2.47
CA LYS A 34 -16.83 6.54 -2.57
C LYS A 34 -16.73 7.26 -1.22
N PHE A 35 -17.74 7.12 -0.36
CA PHE A 35 -17.67 7.65 1.01
C PHE A 35 -16.63 6.91 1.83
N ASP A 36 -16.57 5.60 1.69
CA ASP A 36 -15.59 4.78 2.39
C ASP A 36 -14.16 5.10 1.97
N VAL A 37 -13.92 5.37 0.68
CA VAL A 37 -12.64 5.88 0.19
C VAL A 37 -12.27 7.20 0.88
N LYS A 38 -13.21 8.14 1.02
CA LYS A 38 -12.95 9.42 1.73
C LYS A 38 -12.57 9.20 3.19
N ILE A 39 -13.25 8.29 3.89
CA ILE A 39 -12.92 7.91 5.28
C ILE A 39 -11.51 7.32 5.37
N TRP A 40 -11.17 6.40 4.46
CA TRP A 40 -9.84 5.81 4.42
C TRP A 40 -8.74 6.87 4.20
N LEU A 41 -8.95 7.79 3.26
CA LEU A 41 -8.00 8.87 2.97
C LEU A 41 -7.89 9.84 4.15
N LEU A 42 -9.00 10.16 4.83
CA LEU A 42 -9.01 10.96 6.04
C LEU A 42 -8.23 10.29 7.18
N TRP A 43 -8.48 8.99 7.40
CA TRP A 43 -7.74 8.21 8.40
C TRP A 43 -6.23 8.23 8.15
N ALA A 44 -5.82 8.04 6.90
CA ALA A 44 -4.42 8.07 6.51
C ALA A 44 -3.79 9.47 6.69
N ASN A 45 -4.50 10.53 6.30
CA ASN A 45 -4.03 11.90 6.43
C ASN A 45 -3.81 12.28 7.91
N ILE A 46 -4.79 12.00 8.78
CA ILE A 46 -4.67 12.32 10.21
C ILE A 46 -3.61 11.44 10.88
N THR A 47 -3.51 10.15 10.51
CA THR A 47 -2.42 9.29 10.97
C THR A 47 -1.04 9.88 10.64
N ASN A 48 -0.89 10.43 9.44
CA ASN A 48 0.36 11.10 9.05
C ASN A 48 0.61 12.39 9.85
N LYS A 49 -0.43 13.18 10.16
CA LYS A 49 -0.31 14.34 11.06
C LYS A 49 0.10 13.94 12.47
N ILE A 50 -0.47 12.86 13.02
CA ILE A 50 -0.08 12.30 14.33
C ILE A 50 1.39 11.90 14.30
N LEU A 51 1.87 11.23 13.27
CA LEU A 51 3.29 10.88 13.09
C LEU A 51 4.19 12.11 13.08
N LYS A 52 3.81 13.14 12.33
CA LYS A 52 4.56 14.38 12.26
C LYS A 52 4.65 15.05 13.64
N LEU A 53 3.54 15.16 14.36
CA LEU A 53 3.48 15.86 15.65
C LEU A 53 4.19 15.08 16.77
N THR A 54 3.98 13.77 16.86
CA THR A 54 4.51 12.96 17.97
C THR A 54 5.95 12.51 17.72
N ILE A 55 6.25 12.02 16.53
CA ILE A 55 7.54 11.41 16.18
C ILE A 55 8.47 12.42 15.50
N ASN A 56 7.94 13.48 14.88
CA ASN A 56 8.63 14.31 13.90
C ASN A 56 9.08 13.49 12.67
N LEU A 57 8.18 12.60 12.20
CA LEU A 57 8.37 11.81 10.99
C LEU A 57 7.53 12.40 9.87
N ASN A 58 8.20 12.88 8.83
CA ASN A 58 7.61 13.46 7.63
C ASN A 58 7.85 12.55 6.42
N TYR A 59 7.28 12.91 5.27
CA TYR A 59 7.63 12.30 4.00
C TYR A 59 7.81 13.34 2.90
N GLU A 60 8.54 12.94 1.86
CA GLU A 60 8.81 13.71 0.65
C GLU A 60 8.54 12.83 -0.56
N ILE A 61 7.88 13.40 -1.57
CA ILE A 61 7.58 12.71 -2.82
C ILE A 61 8.59 13.15 -3.87
N LYS A 62 9.33 12.19 -4.44
CA LYS A 62 10.20 12.40 -5.61
C LYS A 62 9.58 11.79 -6.85
N GLY A 63 9.91 12.34 -8.01
CA GLY A 63 9.42 11.85 -9.29
C GLY A 63 7.91 12.04 -9.48
N ILE A 64 7.32 13.08 -8.92
CA ILE A 64 5.87 13.37 -8.97
C ILE A 64 5.34 13.39 -10.41
N LYS A 65 6.16 13.75 -11.41
CA LYS A 65 5.83 13.69 -12.83
C LYS A 65 5.47 12.27 -13.34
N ASN A 66 5.90 11.23 -12.63
CA ASN A 66 5.58 9.86 -12.92
C ASN A 66 4.29 9.39 -12.22
N LEU A 67 3.81 10.14 -11.22
CA LEU A 67 2.53 9.88 -10.57
C LEU A 67 1.41 10.32 -11.51
N ASN A 68 0.50 9.42 -11.84
CA ASN A 68 -0.63 9.73 -12.69
C ASN A 68 -1.92 9.24 -12.01
N LEU A 69 -2.69 10.17 -11.49
CA LEU A 69 -3.91 9.90 -10.74
C LEU A 69 -5.10 9.54 -11.66
N ASN A 70 -5.01 9.85 -12.95
CA ASN A 70 -6.12 9.71 -13.90
C ASN A 70 -6.00 8.49 -14.81
N SER A 71 -4.96 7.68 -14.67
CA SER A 71 -4.73 6.53 -15.55
C SER A 71 -4.65 5.21 -14.80
N LYS A 72 -5.01 4.16 -15.50
CA LYS A 72 -4.93 2.76 -15.07
C LYS A 72 -3.47 2.32 -14.94
N ILE A 73 -2.94 2.30 -13.74
CA ILE A 73 -1.53 2.03 -13.46
C ILE A 73 -1.38 0.88 -12.46
N LEU A 74 -0.38 0.05 -12.67
CA LEU A 74 0.11 -0.88 -11.68
C LEU A 74 1.31 -0.26 -10.95
N TYR A 75 1.10 0.24 -9.75
CA TYR A 75 2.18 0.71 -8.87
C TYR A 75 2.83 -0.49 -8.20
N ALA A 76 4.13 -0.67 -8.41
CA ALA A 76 4.93 -1.75 -7.84
C ALA A 76 5.89 -1.17 -6.79
N SER A 77 5.49 -1.21 -5.52
CA SER A 77 6.22 -0.56 -4.44
C SER A 77 7.08 -1.52 -3.64
N GLN A 78 8.26 -1.06 -3.21
CA GLN A 78 8.92 -1.67 -2.06
C GLN A 78 7.95 -1.70 -0.88
N HIS A 79 8.13 -2.66 0.02
CA HIS A 79 7.33 -2.77 1.24
C HIS A 79 8.25 -2.99 2.43
N GLN A 80 8.35 -2.02 3.31
CA GLN A 80 9.28 -2.03 4.44
C GLN A 80 8.56 -1.78 5.77
N SER A 81 7.38 -1.14 5.72
CA SER A 81 6.67 -0.61 6.88
C SER A 81 5.15 -0.81 6.77
N ALA A 82 4.45 -0.74 7.91
CA ALA A 82 2.99 -0.56 7.90
C ALA A 82 2.61 0.82 7.32
N TRP A 83 3.46 1.82 7.45
CA TRP A 83 3.29 3.15 6.87
C TRP A 83 2.99 3.09 5.35
N ASP A 84 3.63 2.18 4.64
CA ASP A 84 3.48 2.03 3.19
C ASP A 84 2.03 1.73 2.78
N THR A 85 1.34 0.87 3.55
CA THR A 85 -0.05 0.50 3.28
C THR A 85 -1.06 1.55 3.73
N ILE A 86 -0.65 2.45 4.61
CA ILE A 86 -1.48 3.54 5.12
C ILE A 86 -1.37 4.77 4.20
N ILE A 87 -0.16 5.19 3.89
CA ILE A 87 0.09 6.49 3.26
C ILE A 87 0.21 6.42 1.73
N LEU A 88 0.72 5.32 1.15
CA LEU A 88 0.76 5.22 -0.32
C LEU A 88 -0.62 5.35 -0.98
N PRO A 89 -1.70 4.73 -0.47
CA PRO A 89 -3.04 4.98 -1.01
C PRO A 89 -3.49 6.42 -0.89
N HIS A 90 -3.10 7.12 0.19
CA HIS A 90 -3.38 8.55 0.34
C HIS A 90 -2.71 9.38 -0.76
N ILE A 91 -1.49 9.00 -1.18
CA ILE A 91 -0.75 9.67 -2.26
C ILE A 91 -1.30 9.30 -3.64
N ILE A 92 -1.63 8.02 -3.85
CA ILE A 92 -2.05 7.46 -5.14
C ILE A 92 -3.55 7.72 -5.42
N GLY A 93 -4.35 7.88 -4.36
CA GLY A 93 -5.80 7.99 -4.45
C GLY A 93 -6.52 6.63 -4.38
N ASP A 94 -7.71 6.54 -4.99
CA ASP A 94 -8.51 5.30 -4.98
C ASP A 94 -7.81 4.17 -5.73
N CYS A 95 -7.08 3.36 -5.00
CA CYS A 95 -6.37 2.21 -5.54
C CYS A 95 -6.75 0.91 -4.84
N ILE A 96 -6.58 -0.20 -5.56
CA ILE A 96 -6.70 -1.55 -4.99
C ILE A 96 -5.36 -1.97 -4.40
N ILE A 97 -5.41 -2.48 -3.17
CA ILE A 97 -4.27 -3.11 -2.52
C ILE A 97 -4.57 -4.59 -2.28
N PHE A 98 -3.53 -5.42 -2.36
CA PHE A 98 -3.63 -6.84 -2.03
C PHE A 98 -3.41 -7.05 -0.54
N HIS A 99 -4.37 -7.67 0.13
CA HIS A 99 -4.32 -7.92 1.56
C HIS A 99 -4.32 -9.41 1.90
N LYS A 100 -3.73 -9.74 3.03
CA LYS A 100 -3.76 -11.08 3.59
C LYS A 100 -5.16 -11.39 4.15
N LYS A 101 -5.65 -12.61 3.94
CA LYS A 101 -6.99 -13.05 4.41
C LYS A 101 -7.22 -12.78 5.91
N SER A 102 -6.19 -12.96 6.75
CA SER A 102 -6.31 -12.73 8.20
C SER A 102 -6.71 -11.29 8.58
N LEU A 103 -6.54 -10.31 7.71
CA LEU A 103 -6.93 -8.92 7.99
C LEU A 103 -8.44 -8.70 7.91
N LEU A 104 -9.18 -9.59 7.22
CA LEU A 104 -10.65 -9.53 7.19
C LEU A 104 -11.29 -9.80 8.55
N PHE A 105 -10.60 -10.52 9.42
CA PHE A 105 -11.11 -10.89 10.75
C PHE A 105 -10.87 -9.80 11.80
N ILE A 106 -10.21 -8.69 11.45
CA ILE A 106 -10.09 -7.53 12.33
C ILE A 106 -11.40 -6.76 12.24
N PRO A 107 -12.17 -6.68 13.36
CA PRO A 107 -13.44 -5.95 13.37
C PRO A 107 -13.30 -4.54 12.83
N VAL A 108 -14.33 -4.04 12.17
CA VAL A 108 -14.39 -2.73 11.50
C VAL A 108 -13.38 -2.61 10.34
N PHE A 109 -12.09 -2.81 10.60
CA PHE A 109 -11.03 -2.69 9.57
C PHE A 109 -11.24 -3.67 8.42
N GLY A 110 -11.55 -4.95 8.71
CA GLY A 110 -11.82 -5.95 7.70
C GLY A 110 -13.07 -5.64 6.87
N TRP A 111 -14.09 -5.07 7.49
CA TRP A 111 -15.32 -4.63 6.80
C TRP A 111 -15.02 -3.49 5.82
N HIS A 112 -14.22 -2.50 6.21
CA HIS A 112 -13.76 -1.44 5.30
C HIS A 112 -12.95 -2.01 4.14
N LEU A 113 -12.03 -2.96 4.37
CA LEU A 113 -11.27 -3.62 3.30
C LEU A 113 -12.19 -4.30 2.29
N TYR A 114 -13.24 -4.98 2.77
CA TYR A 114 -14.23 -5.63 1.91
C TYR A 114 -15.01 -4.60 1.10
N LYS A 115 -15.55 -3.57 1.74
CA LYS A 115 -16.34 -2.52 1.10
C LYS A 115 -15.54 -1.67 0.11
N LEU A 116 -14.28 -1.38 0.43
CA LEU A 116 -13.35 -0.73 -0.48
C LEU A 116 -13.00 -1.60 -1.70
N GLY A 117 -13.45 -2.87 -1.72
CA GLY A 117 -13.18 -3.81 -2.80
C GLY A 117 -11.71 -4.19 -2.91
N MET A 118 -11.01 -4.26 -1.77
CA MET A 118 -9.61 -4.70 -1.74
C MET A 118 -9.49 -6.17 -2.11
N ILE A 119 -8.41 -6.55 -2.79
CA ILE A 119 -8.22 -7.94 -3.23
C ILE A 119 -7.54 -8.74 -2.13
N ILE A 120 -8.27 -9.74 -1.64
CA ILE A 120 -7.77 -10.63 -0.59
C ILE A 120 -7.03 -11.80 -1.22
N ILE A 121 -5.77 -12.00 -0.75
CA ILE A 121 -4.92 -13.11 -1.16
C ILE A 121 -4.96 -14.21 -0.11
N ASP A 122 -5.43 -15.37 -0.54
CA ASP A 122 -5.27 -16.62 0.20
C ASP A 122 -4.07 -17.39 -0.37
N ARG A 123 -2.96 -17.38 0.35
CA ARG A 123 -1.71 -17.98 -0.13
C ARG A 123 -1.74 -19.49 -0.16
N SER A 124 -2.68 -20.13 0.55
CA SER A 124 -2.83 -21.58 0.57
C SER A 124 -3.40 -22.13 -0.75
N LYS A 125 -4.09 -21.30 -1.54
CA LYS A 125 -4.79 -21.70 -2.76
C LYS A 125 -3.96 -21.67 -4.06
N GLY A 126 -2.67 -21.36 -3.98
CA GLY A 126 -1.73 -21.44 -5.10
C GLY A 126 -2.22 -20.79 -6.41
N THR A 127 -2.12 -21.53 -7.53
CA THR A 127 -2.46 -21.07 -8.88
C THR A 127 -3.95 -20.82 -9.12
N LYS A 128 -4.84 -21.53 -8.41
CA LYS A 128 -6.31 -21.30 -8.50
C LYS A 128 -6.68 -19.88 -8.09
N ASN A 129 -5.96 -19.34 -7.12
CA ASN A 129 -6.16 -17.95 -6.67
C ASN A 129 -5.69 -16.92 -7.73
N LEU A 130 -4.70 -17.25 -8.55
CA LEU A 130 -4.14 -16.32 -9.53
C LEU A 130 -5.17 -15.91 -10.61
N LYS A 131 -5.95 -16.86 -11.14
CA LYS A 131 -7.02 -16.56 -12.12
C LYS A 131 -8.04 -15.59 -11.55
N ARG A 132 -8.48 -15.82 -10.29
CA ARG A 132 -9.41 -14.93 -9.58
C ARG A 132 -8.79 -13.53 -9.37
N ILE A 133 -7.52 -13.46 -8.95
CA ILE A 133 -6.81 -12.20 -8.74
C ILE A 133 -6.75 -11.40 -10.05
N ILE A 134 -6.37 -12.03 -11.17
CA ILE A 134 -6.32 -11.38 -12.49
C ILE A 134 -7.69 -10.85 -12.88
N PHE A 135 -8.75 -11.65 -12.71
CA PHE A 135 -10.13 -11.24 -13.01
C PHE A 135 -10.53 -10.00 -12.20
N LEU A 136 -10.37 -10.04 -10.86
CA LEU A 136 -10.71 -8.91 -9.98
C LEU A 136 -9.87 -7.66 -10.28
N THR A 137 -8.60 -7.85 -10.65
CA THR A 137 -7.73 -6.73 -11.01
C THR A 137 -8.15 -6.09 -12.33
N LYS A 138 -8.53 -6.90 -13.33
CA LYS A 138 -9.09 -6.39 -14.59
C LYS A 138 -10.38 -5.60 -14.36
N LYS A 139 -11.28 -6.11 -13.49
CA LYS A 139 -12.50 -5.41 -13.10
C LYS A 139 -12.17 -4.04 -12.46
N ALA A 140 -11.25 -4.00 -11.51
CA ALA A 140 -10.84 -2.74 -10.87
C ALA A 140 -10.29 -1.72 -11.89
N ILE A 141 -9.51 -2.17 -12.86
CA ILE A 141 -8.98 -1.32 -13.94
C ILE A 141 -10.10 -0.81 -14.85
N SER A 142 -11.13 -1.62 -15.16
CA SER A 142 -12.29 -1.14 -15.93
C SER A 142 -13.06 -0.05 -15.17
N GLU A 143 -13.07 -0.11 -13.85
CA GLU A 143 -13.61 0.92 -12.95
C GLU A 143 -12.67 2.14 -12.78
N LYS A 144 -11.64 2.28 -13.59
CA LYS A 144 -10.62 3.36 -13.55
C LYS A 144 -9.79 3.40 -12.26
N ARG A 145 -9.70 2.30 -11.52
CA ARG A 145 -8.89 2.20 -10.31
C ARG A 145 -7.48 1.75 -10.63
N SER A 146 -6.49 2.36 -10.00
CA SER A 146 -5.11 1.90 -10.01
C SER A 146 -4.90 0.72 -9.08
N ILE A 147 -3.80 0.01 -9.25
CA ILE A 147 -3.43 -1.15 -8.43
C ILE A 147 -2.12 -0.85 -7.73
N LEU A 148 -2.06 -1.04 -6.42
CA LEU A 148 -0.83 -1.00 -5.64
C LEU A 148 -0.46 -2.42 -5.22
N ILE A 149 0.70 -2.89 -5.67
CA ILE A 149 1.24 -4.21 -5.31
C ILE A 149 2.62 -4.09 -4.68
N PHE A 150 2.90 -4.99 -3.75
CA PHE A 150 4.22 -5.15 -3.14
C PHE A 150 4.91 -6.38 -3.74
N PRO A 151 5.86 -6.22 -4.69
CA PRO A 151 6.41 -7.31 -5.50
C PRO A 151 7.11 -8.41 -4.70
N HIS A 152 7.61 -8.11 -3.52
CA HIS A 152 8.26 -9.08 -2.64
C HIS A 152 7.26 -9.93 -1.82
N GLY A 153 5.99 -9.52 -1.78
CA GLY A 153 4.91 -10.21 -1.07
C GLY A 153 4.97 -10.12 0.46
N THR A 154 5.99 -9.52 1.01
CA THR A 154 6.17 -9.28 2.46
C THR A 154 7.00 -8.04 2.70
N ARG A 155 6.99 -7.53 3.94
CA ARG A 155 7.88 -6.43 4.34
C ARG A 155 9.33 -6.91 4.36
N THR A 156 10.20 -6.16 3.69
CA THR A 156 11.64 -6.42 3.56
C THR A 156 12.43 -5.38 4.35
N GLN A 157 13.65 -5.70 4.70
CA GLN A 157 14.56 -4.70 5.23
C GLN A 157 15.05 -3.77 4.11
N HIS A 158 15.46 -2.57 4.47
CA HIS A 158 16.08 -1.65 3.54
C HIS A 158 17.38 -2.26 2.97
N ASN A 159 17.64 -2.08 1.68
CA ASN A 159 18.80 -2.60 0.96
C ASN A 159 18.96 -4.14 0.90
N THR A 160 17.91 -4.92 1.16
CA THR A 160 17.96 -6.36 0.93
C THR A 160 17.54 -6.73 -0.50
N LYS A 161 18.35 -7.57 -1.17
CA LYS A 161 18.01 -8.13 -2.49
C LYS A 161 16.97 -9.24 -2.32
N ASN A 162 15.70 -8.91 -2.51
CA ASN A 162 14.61 -9.87 -2.35
C ASN A 162 14.09 -10.37 -3.70
N LYS A 163 13.53 -11.60 -3.69
CA LYS A 163 12.93 -12.21 -4.87
C LYS A 163 11.64 -11.49 -5.27
N ILE A 164 11.50 -11.17 -6.55
CA ILE A 164 10.23 -10.71 -7.13
C ILE A 164 9.29 -11.91 -7.29
N GLN A 165 8.13 -11.86 -6.67
CA GLN A 165 7.12 -12.92 -6.70
C GLN A 165 6.49 -13.06 -8.09
N SER A 166 6.05 -14.28 -8.43
CA SER A 166 5.41 -14.56 -9.72
C SER A 166 4.08 -13.79 -9.93
N GLY A 167 3.39 -13.45 -8.85
CA GLY A 167 2.12 -12.73 -8.90
C GLY A 167 2.20 -11.39 -9.63
N VAL A 168 3.20 -10.55 -9.33
CA VAL A 168 3.36 -9.26 -10.02
C VAL A 168 3.72 -9.44 -11.49
N VAL A 169 4.53 -10.47 -11.81
CA VAL A 169 4.90 -10.79 -13.19
C VAL A 169 3.68 -11.24 -14.00
N SER A 170 2.83 -12.07 -13.39
CA SER A 170 1.57 -12.51 -14.00
C SER A 170 0.61 -11.35 -14.21
N LEU A 171 0.46 -10.46 -13.23
CA LEU A 171 -0.37 -9.26 -13.40
C LEU A 171 0.15 -8.38 -14.53
N TYR A 172 1.45 -8.10 -14.60
CA TYR A 172 2.05 -7.34 -15.69
C TYR A 172 1.71 -7.94 -17.06
N LYS A 173 1.89 -9.27 -17.21
CA LYS A 173 1.58 -9.97 -18.47
C LYS A 173 0.11 -9.86 -18.87
N HIS A 174 -0.83 -10.02 -17.91
CA HIS A 174 -2.25 -10.14 -18.24
C HIS A 174 -3.01 -8.82 -18.25
N LEU A 175 -2.49 -7.77 -17.60
CA LEU A 175 -3.14 -6.47 -17.57
C LEU A 175 -2.73 -5.56 -18.73
N ASN A 176 -1.55 -5.78 -19.29
CA ASN A 176 -1.00 -4.98 -20.39
C ASN A 176 -1.04 -3.46 -20.14
N ILE A 177 -0.71 -3.05 -18.91
CA ILE A 177 -0.68 -1.64 -18.48
C ILE A 177 0.72 -1.22 -18.03
N LYS A 178 0.92 0.09 -17.94
CA LYS A 178 2.18 0.66 -17.41
C LYS A 178 2.38 0.26 -15.95
N VAL A 179 3.62 -0.04 -15.58
CA VAL A 179 4.04 -0.29 -14.20
C VAL A 179 4.92 0.86 -13.73
N ILE A 180 4.56 1.50 -12.63
CA ILE A 180 5.39 2.51 -11.98
C ILE A 180 6.03 1.89 -10.74
N PRO A 181 7.35 1.68 -10.73
CA PRO A 181 8.06 1.24 -9.54
C PRO A 181 8.13 2.38 -8.52
N ILE A 182 8.02 2.03 -7.23
CA ILE A 182 8.15 2.99 -6.12
C ILE A 182 9.23 2.50 -5.16
N LYS A 183 10.25 3.32 -4.94
CA LYS A 183 11.25 3.13 -3.90
C LYS A 183 10.84 3.82 -2.61
N LEU A 184 11.22 3.21 -1.48
CA LEU A 184 10.94 3.70 -0.15
C LEU A 184 12.14 3.49 0.78
N ASN A 185 12.23 4.31 1.82
CA ASN A 185 13.12 4.12 2.95
C ASN A 185 12.36 4.06 4.30
N SER A 186 11.06 3.77 4.25
CA SER A 186 10.16 3.78 5.42
C SER A 186 10.60 2.84 6.54
N GLY A 187 11.26 1.73 6.19
CA GLY A 187 11.77 0.75 7.13
C GLY A 187 12.83 1.31 8.10
N ASN A 188 13.52 2.37 7.74
CA ASN A 188 14.51 3.03 8.60
C ASN A 188 13.86 3.74 9.80
N TYR A 189 12.62 4.21 9.61
CA TYR A 189 11.89 5.01 10.59
C TYR A 189 10.79 4.21 11.29
N TRP A 190 10.05 3.40 10.55
CA TRP A 190 8.99 2.53 11.04
C TRP A 190 9.21 1.08 10.59
N GLY A 191 10.25 0.44 11.12
CA GLY A 191 10.62 -0.93 10.74
C GLY A 191 9.58 -1.97 11.16
N ARG A 192 9.58 -3.11 10.45
CA ARG A 192 8.72 -4.26 10.73
C ARG A 192 8.94 -4.76 12.16
N LYS A 193 7.87 -4.98 12.93
CA LYS A 193 7.88 -5.49 14.31
C LYS A 193 8.68 -4.64 15.31
N ARG A 194 9.08 -3.42 14.96
CA ARG A 194 9.75 -2.51 15.87
C ARG A 194 8.74 -1.58 16.55
N PHE A 195 8.74 -1.56 17.89
CA PHE A 195 7.92 -0.62 18.66
C PHE A 195 8.38 0.82 18.43
N LEU A 196 9.67 1.05 18.51
CA LEU A 196 10.23 2.40 18.38
C LEU A 196 10.06 2.95 16.96
N LYS A 197 9.53 4.17 16.89
CA LYS A 197 9.45 4.97 15.67
C LYS A 197 10.51 6.06 15.74
N ARG A 198 11.22 6.26 14.65
CA ARG A 198 12.33 7.22 14.60
C ARG A 198 11.91 8.49 13.87
N PRO A 199 12.35 9.69 14.34
CA PRO A 199 12.14 10.92 13.59
C PRO A 199 12.91 10.90 12.28
N GLY A 200 12.47 11.73 11.33
CA GLY A 200 13.15 11.90 10.06
C GLY A 200 12.19 12.11 8.88
N LYS A 201 12.67 11.75 7.68
CA LYS A 201 11.94 11.98 6.43
C LYS A 201 11.91 10.70 5.59
N ILE A 202 10.71 10.17 5.36
CA ILE A 202 10.51 9.06 4.43
C ILE A 202 10.53 9.62 3.01
N ILE A 203 11.36 9.02 2.14
CA ILE A 203 11.37 9.34 0.72
C ILE A 203 10.48 8.35 -0.01
N VAL A 204 9.52 8.87 -0.76
CA VAL A 204 8.66 8.12 -1.68
C VAL A 204 9.06 8.51 -3.09
N GLU A 205 9.73 7.62 -3.82
CA GLU A 205 10.23 7.93 -5.14
C GLU A 205 9.47 7.15 -6.23
N PHE A 206 8.69 7.87 -7.05
CA PHE A 206 8.03 7.33 -8.24
C PHE A 206 9.00 7.31 -9.40
N LEU A 207 9.41 6.12 -9.83
CA LEU A 207 10.41 5.93 -10.86
C LEU A 207 9.81 5.95 -12.26
N LYS A 208 10.65 5.97 -13.29
CA LYS A 208 10.22 5.96 -14.70
C LYS A 208 9.33 4.73 -14.98
N PRO A 209 8.19 4.91 -15.66
CA PRO A 209 7.28 3.82 -15.97
C PRO A 209 7.94 2.72 -16.81
N ILE A 210 7.66 1.48 -16.49
CA ILE A 210 7.95 0.33 -17.34
C ILE A 210 6.74 0.16 -18.28
N LYS A 211 6.96 0.31 -19.58
CA LYS A 211 5.92 0.10 -20.62
C LYS A 211 5.50 -1.37 -20.66
N PRO A 212 4.25 -1.69 -21.05
CA PRO A 212 3.82 -3.07 -21.31
C PRO A 212 4.61 -3.70 -22.46
N GLY A 213 4.50 -5.03 -22.65
CA GLY A 213 5.08 -5.75 -23.79
C GLY A 213 6.41 -6.45 -23.54
N LEU A 214 7.06 -6.28 -22.36
CA LEU A 214 8.27 -7.05 -22.05
C LEU A 214 7.93 -8.54 -21.79
N LYS A 215 8.81 -9.44 -22.24
CA LYS A 215 8.74 -10.85 -21.84
C LYS A 215 8.80 -10.97 -20.30
N PRO A 216 8.04 -11.89 -19.68
CA PRO A 216 7.94 -12.01 -18.20
C PRO A 216 9.28 -12.05 -17.46
N GLY A 217 10.26 -12.78 -18.00
CA GLY A 217 11.62 -12.86 -17.45
C GLY A 217 12.35 -11.52 -17.48
N LYS A 218 12.29 -10.81 -18.62
CA LYS A 218 12.91 -9.47 -18.77
C LYS A 218 12.25 -8.45 -17.83
N PHE A 219 10.92 -8.48 -17.69
CA PHE A 219 10.22 -7.63 -16.74
C PHE A 219 10.65 -7.89 -15.30
N ARG A 220 10.74 -9.18 -14.88
CA ARG A 220 11.18 -9.57 -13.53
C ARG A 220 12.57 -9.05 -13.21
N ILE A 221 13.53 -9.24 -14.14
CA ILE A 221 14.92 -8.76 -13.98
C ILE A 221 14.93 -7.24 -13.88
N LYS A 222 14.25 -6.54 -14.81
CA LYS A 222 14.18 -5.08 -14.80
C LYS A 222 13.58 -4.53 -13.50
N LEU A 223 12.46 -5.09 -13.03
CA LEU A 223 11.83 -4.65 -11.78
C LEU A 223 12.72 -4.92 -10.57
N LYS A 224 13.42 -6.09 -10.55
CA LYS A 224 14.36 -6.45 -9.48
C LYS A 224 15.55 -5.49 -9.39
N ASN A 225 16.08 -5.05 -10.54
CA ASN A 225 17.22 -4.12 -10.56
C ASN A 225 16.83 -2.69 -10.21
N ILE A 226 15.55 -2.36 -10.40
CA ILE A 226 15.02 -1.03 -10.10
C ILE A 226 14.64 -0.91 -8.61
N LEU A 227 14.09 -1.95 -7.99
CA LEU A 227 13.64 -1.98 -6.59
C LEU A 227 14.67 -2.58 -5.66
#